data_f66ec9f2bfbf5e95b88b5c3f0dc43a6f
#
_entry.id   f66ec9f2bfbf5e95b88b5c3f0dc43a6f
#
_cell.length_a   1.000
_cell.length_b   1.000
_cell.length_c   1.000
_cell.angle_alpha   90.00
_cell.angle_beta   90.00
_cell.angle_gamma   90.00
#
_symmetry.space_group_name_H-M   'P 1'
#
loop_
_entity.id
_entity.type
_entity.pdbx_description
1 polymer ?
#
loop_
_entity_poly.entity_id
_entity_poly.type
_entity_poly.pdbx_seq_one_letter_code
_entity_poly.pdbx_strand_id
1 'polypeptide(L)'
;MARTFYVPRFRIALFCLSAVGSLTAFYPDKLSLQKVFTRINEEVKGHSRAYETLADASKQVGHRLTGSSNGTRAETYAFDLLASYGFKEIRYEPFEVEAWTRDTVTLSVVPYRSDNFREVSVVALAHSPVEAHIQGEIIDVGNGLEGDFAAIKNKLKGKVALVNIGLAAPTKGARNLHRSEKTALAIQYGASGVIMVNLVPGNVLLTGTASVTGKLIPIPSVCISLESGQALRAWMQEERSPLHALIDMTNTSRKIRARNVVATLSGSKYPDEKIIVGGHLDSWDLATGAIDNGIGSFAVMDIARTFKALKLKPKRTVEFVLFMGEEQGLLGSRAMVDELKQAGQLDKVRYMMNLDMTNDPNGLNAFGRSDIVPFLNTVGETMQQVEPAFANQMQNQAGLHSDHQPFMLEGVPVVGMNGHLSKEVLNCYHANCDHINLVNADQLKNTVRYATMLLYALADADDIPTRRQTDTQTRDYLVTQGLRTPLQIANEWRWKE
;
A
#
# COMPACT_ATOMS: atom_id res chain seq x y z
N MET A 1 41.50 -73.66 -46.93
CA MET A 1 40.33 -73.98 -46.12
C MET A 1 40.09 -72.85 -45.11
N ALA A 2 39.20 -71.92 -45.40
CA ALA A 2 38.86 -70.82 -44.56
C ALA A 2 37.40 -71.05 -44.16
N ARG A 3 37.13 -71.23 -42.90
CA ARG A 3 35.77 -71.32 -42.34
C ARG A 3 35.31 -69.93 -41.89
N THR A 4 34.27 -69.46 -42.57
CA THR A 4 33.55 -68.21 -42.20
C THR A 4 32.56 -68.47 -41.07
N PHE A 5 32.69 -67.75 -39.97
CA PHE A 5 31.71 -67.78 -38.90
C PHE A 5 30.65 -66.67 -39.12
N TYR A 6 29.41 -67.11 -39.22
CA TYR A 6 28.22 -66.24 -39.33
C TYR A 6 27.75 -65.86 -37.91
N VAL A 7 27.67 -64.52 -37.57
CA VAL A 7 27.13 -64.02 -36.31
C VAL A 7 25.77 -63.34 -36.59
N PRO A 8 24.68 -63.77 -35.99
CA PRO A 8 23.38 -63.12 -36.17
C PRO A 8 23.31 -61.80 -35.41
N ARG A 9 22.99 -60.74 -36.10
CA ARG A 9 22.70 -59.42 -35.50
C ARG A 9 21.29 -59.43 -34.92
N PHE A 10 21.18 -59.48 -33.58
CA PHE A 10 19.95 -59.15 -32.87
C PHE A 10 19.72 -57.65 -32.92
N ARG A 11 18.64 -57.19 -33.59
CA ARG A 11 18.14 -55.84 -33.51
C ARG A 11 17.26 -55.75 -32.26
N ILE A 12 17.76 -55.09 -31.20
CA ILE A 12 16.96 -54.66 -30.08
C ILE A 12 16.22 -53.39 -30.52
N ALA A 13 14.91 -53.51 -30.73
CA ALA A 13 14.03 -52.35 -30.90
C ALA A 13 13.77 -51.74 -29.51
N LEU A 14 14.42 -50.61 -29.25
CA LEU A 14 14.17 -49.79 -28.05
C LEU A 14 12.84 -49.05 -28.26
N PHE A 15 11.76 -49.55 -27.64
CA PHE A 15 10.50 -48.80 -27.54
C PHE A 15 10.70 -47.73 -26.47
N CYS A 16 11.03 -46.49 -26.87
CA CYS A 16 10.85 -45.33 -26.01
C CYS A 16 9.36 -45.03 -25.91
N LEU A 17 8.70 -45.52 -24.84
CA LEU A 17 7.44 -44.98 -24.40
C LEU A 17 7.73 -43.57 -23.85
N SER A 18 7.54 -42.55 -24.67
CA SER A 18 7.39 -41.19 -24.17
C SER A 18 6.04 -41.08 -23.48
N ALA A 19 6.04 -41.22 -22.18
CA ALA A 19 4.92 -40.80 -21.34
C ALA A 19 4.82 -39.27 -21.44
N VAL A 20 4.09 -38.78 -22.44
CA VAL A 20 3.58 -37.42 -22.44
C VAL A 20 2.51 -37.36 -21.36
N GLY A 21 2.92 -37.11 -20.11
CA GLY A 21 2.02 -36.70 -19.07
C GLY A 21 1.38 -35.39 -19.52
N SER A 22 0.15 -35.47 -19.97
CA SER A 22 -0.71 -34.31 -20.20
C SER A 22 -0.85 -33.64 -18.85
N LEU A 23 -0.05 -32.59 -18.59
CA LEU A 23 -0.36 -31.58 -17.57
C LEU A 23 -1.65 -30.90 -18.02
N THR A 24 -2.79 -31.51 -17.72
CA THR A 24 -4.07 -30.81 -17.76
C THR A 24 -3.99 -29.75 -16.67
N ALA A 25 -3.57 -28.55 -17.03
CA ALA A 25 -3.75 -27.38 -16.19
C ALA A 25 -5.25 -27.29 -15.93
N PHE A 26 -5.68 -27.51 -14.68
CA PHE A 26 -7.06 -27.37 -14.24
C PHE A 26 -7.41 -25.88 -14.23
N TYR A 27 -7.70 -25.32 -15.41
CA TYR A 27 -8.28 -23.99 -15.52
C TYR A 27 -9.72 -24.02 -15.02
N PRO A 28 -10.19 -22.94 -14.39
CA PRO A 28 -11.59 -22.83 -14.01
C PRO A 28 -12.46 -23.02 -15.27
N ASP A 29 -13.60 -23.72 -15.12
CA ASP A 29 -14.57 -23.83 -16.20
C ASP A 29 -15.10 -22.44 -16.57
N LYS A 30 -14.72 -21.93 -17.75
CA LYS A 30 -15.09 -20.58 -18.22
C LYS A 30 -16.62 -20.35 -18.19
N LEU A 31 -17.42 -21.33 -18.56
CA LEU A 31 -18.88 -21.20 -18.58
C LEU A 31 -19.46 -21.07 -17.16
N SER A 32 -18.90 -21.79 -16.20
CA SER A 32 -19.29 -21.69 -14.79
C SER A 32 -18.90 -20.34 -14.21
N LEU A 33 -17.67 -19.89 -14.45
CA LEU A 33 -17.20 -18.56 -14.03
C LEU A 33 -18.03 -17.44 -14.63
N GLN A 34 -18.30 -17.49 -15.94
CA GLN A 34 -19.08 -16.46 -16.62
C GLN A 34 -20.46 -16.26 -16.01
N LYS A 35 -21.15 -17.35 -15.65
CA LYS A 35 -22.45 -17.26 -14.98
C LYS A 35 -22.37 -16.55 -13.63
N VAL A 36 -21.36 -16.86 -12.83
CA VAL A 36 -21.17 -16.23 -11.53
C VAL A 36 -20.75 -14.77 -11.69
N PHE A 37 -19.83 -14.48 -12.62
CA PHE A 37 -19.40 -13.12 -12.92
C PHE A 37 -20.55 -12.22 -13.40
N THR A 38 -21.45 -12.74 -14.23
CA THR A 38 -22.67 -12.02 -14.64
C THR A 38 -23.51 -11.63 -13.41
N ARG A 39 -23.75 -12.58 -12.49
CA ARG A 39 -24.49 -12.30 -11.25
C ARG A 39 -23.78 -11.27 -10.36
N ILE A 40 -22.46 -11.36 -10.22
CA ILE A 40 -21.66 -10.38 -9.48
C ILE A 40 -21.78 -9.00 -10.13
N ASN A 41 -21.65 -8.94 -11.46
CA ASN A 41 -21.75 -7.70 -12.22
C ASN A 41 -23.10 -6.99 -12.02
N GLU A 42 -24.18 -7.75 -12.12
CA GLU A 42 -25.55 -7.24 -11.92
C GLU A 42 -25.80 -6.78 -10.48
N GLU A 43 -25.39 -7.59 -9.49
CA GLU A 43 -25.53 -7.27 -8.07
C GLU A 43 -24.78 -5.99 -7.71
N VAL A 44 -23.51 -5.86 -8.11
CA VAL A 44 -22.72 -4.68 -7.76
C VAL A 44 -23.21 -3.43 -8.50
N LYS A 45 -23.55 -3.54 -9.80
CA LYS A 45 -24.11 -2.41 -10.55
C LYS A 45 -25.39 -1.87 -9.93
N GLY A 46 -26.27 -2.76 -9.47
CA GLY A 46 -27.58 -2.39 -8.92
C GLY A 46 -27.57 -2.05 -7.43
N HIS A 47 -26.69 -2.64 -6.65
CA HIS A 47 -26.80 -2.66 -5.20
C HIS A 47 -25.49 -2.41 -4.43
N SER A 48 -24.42 -1.94 -5.09
CA SER A 48 -23.18 -1.55 -4.39
C SER A 48 -23.45 -0.45 -3.35
N ARG A 49 -22.85 -0.60 -2.19
CA ARG A 49 -22.96 0.35 -1.09
C ARG A 49 -21.62 1.00 -0.72
N ALA A 50 -20.56 0.69 -1.45
CA ALA A 50 -19.21 1.17 -1.12
C ALA A 50 -19.15 2.69 -1.00
N TYR A 51 -19.67 3.43 -1.98
CA TYR A 51 -19.67 4.90 -1.94
C TYR A 51 -20.52 5.46 -0.79
N GLU A 52 -21.74 4.92 -0.61
CA GLU A 52 -22.67 5.37 0.42
C GLU A 52 -22.07 5.18 1.82
N THR A 53 -21.54 3.98 2.09
CA THR A 53 -20.94 3.67 3.40
C THR A 53 -19.63 4.43 3.64
N LEU A 54 -18.81 4.68 2.61
CA LEU A 54 -17.64 5.55 2.72
C LEU A 54 -18.03 7.00 3.01
N ALA A 55 -19.06 7.52 2.33
CA ALA A 55 -19.56 8.86 2.56
C ALA A 55 -20.13 9.02 3.98
N ASP A 56 -20.82 8.00 4.47
CA ASP A 56 -21.36 7.94 5.83
C ASP A 56 -20.22 7.91 6.87
N ALA A 57 -19.24 7.04 6.71
CA ALA A 57 -18.07 6.99 7.58
C ALA A 57 -17.27 8.30 7.57
N SER A 58 -17.12 8.94 6.42
CA SER A 58 -16.47 10.25 6.32
C SER A 58 -17.15 11.33 7.16
N LYS A 59 -18.47 11.24 7.35
CA LYS A 59 -19.25 12.15 8.21
C LYS A 59 -19.24 11.76 9.69
N GLN A 60 -19.42 10.46 9.98
CA GLN A 60 -19.59 9.96 11.35
C GLN A 60 -18.26 9.77 12.07
N VAL A 61 -17.23 9.35 11.36
CA VAL A 61 -15.90 9.04 11.91
C VAL A 61 -14.90 10.15 11.61
N GLY A 62 -14.91 10.69 10.40
CA GLY A 62 -13.89 11.62 9.90
C GLY A 62 -12.62 10.90 9.44
N HIS A 63 -11.45 11.43 9.81
CA HIS A 63 -10.18 10.73 9.61
C HIS A 63 -10.12 9.45 10.45
N ARG A 64 -9.26 8.52 10.07
CA ARG A 64 -9.19 7.19 10.72
C ARG A 64 -7.80 6.84 11.25
N LEU A 65 -7.03 7.86 11.65
CA LEU A 65 -5.65 7.69 12.09
C LEU A 65 -5.54 6.67 13.23
N THR A 66 -4.71 5.65 13.03
CA THR A 66 -4.41 4.64 14.07
C THR A 66 -3.88 5.29 15.32
N GLY A 67 -4.46 4.94 16.48
CA GLY A 67 -4.11 5.53 17.78
C GLY A 67 -4.98 6.70 18.20
N SER A 68 -5.76 7.26 17.29
CA SER A 68 -6.77 8.27 17.62
C SER A 68 -8.10 7.65 18.05
N SER A 69 -8.95 8.45 18.70
CA SER A 69 -10.32 8.06 19.00
C SER A 69 -11.14 7.77 17.73
N ASN A 70 -10.82 8.47 16.64
CA ASN A 70 -11.46 8.26 15.34
C ASN A 70 -11.04 6.93 14.72
N GLY A 71 -9.76 6.54 14.84
CA GLY A 71 -9.29 5.22 14.42
C GLY A 71 -10.06 4.09 15.13
N THR A 72 -10.21 4.20 16.48
CA THR A 72 -11.01 3.23 17.26
C THR A 72 -12.48 3.19 16.83
N ARG A 73 -13.08 4.35 16.49
CA ARG A 73 -14.44 4.41 15.94
C ARG A 73 -14.52 3.75 14.56
N ALA A 74 -13.48 3.91 13.71
CA ALA A 74 -13.43 3.26 12.42
C ALA A 74 -13.41 1.73 12.53
N GLU A 75 -12.60 1.18 13.46
CA GLU A 75 -12.60 -0.27 13.75
C GLU A 75 -14.00 -0.77 14.13
N THR A 76 -14.69 -0.04 15.01
CA THR A 76 -16.06 -0.40 15.43
C THR A 76 -17.04 -0.27 14.26
N TYR A 77 -16.98 0.81 13.50
CA TYR A 77 -17.82 1.01 12.32
C TYR A 77 -17.69 -0.15 11.31
N ALA A 78 -16.44 -0.54 10.99
CA ALA A 78 -16.20 -1.64 10.07
C ALA A 78 -16.73 -2.98 10.60
N PHE A 79 -16.55 -3.26 11.88
CA PHE A 79 -17.10 -4.46 12.53
C PHE A 79 -18.61 -4.51 12.42
N ASP A 80 -19.29 -3.43 12.82
CA ASP A 80 -20.76 -3.34 12.82
C ASP A 80 -21.32 -3.42 11.40
N LEU A 81 -20.64 -2.80 10.43
CA LEU A 81 -21.05 -2.86 9.02
C LEU A 81 -20.97 -4.30 8.48
N LEU A 82 -19.87 -5.02 8.74
CA LEU A 82 -19.74 -6.43 8.35
C LEU A 82 -20.77 -7.33 9.06
N ALA A 83 -21.05 -7.07 10.33
CA ALA A 83 -22.11 -7.76 11.06
C ALA A 83 -23.50 -7.52 10.44
N SER A 84 -23.78 -6.30 10.01
CA SER A 84 -25.03 -5.93 9.33
C SER A 84 -25.22 -6.67 8.01
N TYR A 85 -24.14 -7.08 7.33
CA TYR A 85 -24.18 -7.91 6.14
C TYR A 85 -24.39 -9.41 6.43
N GLY A 86 -24.52 -9.77 7.72
CA GLY A 86 -24.82 -11.13 8.17
C GLY A 86 -23.62 -12.05 8.28
N PHE A 87 -22.41 -11.49 8.45
CA PHE A 87 -21.27 -12.28 8.90
C PHE A 87 -21.46 -12.66 10.36
N LYS A 88 -21.18 -13.93 10.69
CA LYS A 88 -21.23 -14.44 12.06
C LYS A 88 -19.84 -14.60 12.66
N GLU A 89 -18.86 -14.84 11.82
CA GLU A 89 -17.46 -15.00 12.18
C GLU A 89 -16.74 -13.69 11.88
N ILE A 90 -16.85 -12.73 12.81
CA ILE A 90 -16.12 -11.47 12.79
C ILE A 90 -15.30 -11.39 14.06
N ARG A 91 -14.04 -11.00 13.92
CA ARG A 91 -13.14 -10.84 15.06
C ARG A 91 -12.32 -9.57 14.94
N TYR A 92 -11.90 -9.06 16.08
CA TYR A 92 -10.80 -8.13 16.18
C TYR A 92 -9.50 -8.92 16.34
N GLU A 93 -8.47 -8.55 15.61
CA GLU A 93 -7.09 -9.02 15.82
C GLU A 93 -6.28 -7.87 16.44
N PRO A 94 -6.14 -7.86 17.77
CA PRO A 94 -5.46 -6.77 18.47
C PRO A 94 -3.94 -6.91 18.35
N PHE A 95 -3.26 -5.79 18.19
CA PHE A 95 -1.81 -5.69 18.20
C PHE A 95 -1.36 -4.44 18.96
N GLU A 96 -0.16 -4.47 19.51
CA GLU A 96 0.42 -3.31 20.19
C GLU A 96 1.22 -2.46 19.20
N VAL A 97 1.02 -1.16 19.23
CA VAL A 97 1.75 -0.20 18.42
C VAL A 97 2.17 0.99 19.23
N GLU A 98 3.27 1.63 18.83
CA GLU A 98 3.58 2.98 19.25
C GLU A 98 2.93 3.94 18.25
N ALA A 99 1.74 4.42 18.59
CA ALA A 99 0.97 5.30 17.73
C ALA A 99 1.37 6.76 17.95
N TRP A 100 1.70 7.41 16.85
CA TRP A 100 2.00 8.84 16.82
C TRP A 100 0.75 9.63 16.42
N THR A 101 0.47 10.73 17.14
CA THR A 101 -0.56 11.70 16.77
C THR A 101 -0.03 13.11 16.86
N ARG A 102 -0.47 13.95 15.94
CA ARG A 102 -0.15 15.38 15.88
C ARG A 102 -0.96 16.14 16.89
N ASP A 103 -0.32 17.09 17.60
CA ASP A 103 -1.01 18.06 18.46
C ASP A 103 -0.86 19.48 17.88
N THR A 104 0.26 20.15 18.12
CA THR A 104 0.48 21.51 17.64
C THR A 104 1.78 21.65 16.86
N VAL A 105 1.81 22.54 15.86
CA VAL A 105 3.03 22.94 15.18
C VAL A 105 2.91 24.38 14.70
N THR A 106 3.99 25.15 14.89
CA THR A 106 4.15 26.48 14.31
C THR A 106 5.48 26.58 13.57
N LEU A 107 5.50 27.37 12.52
CA LEU A 107 6.68 27.74 11.77
C LEU A 107 6.68 29.26 11.56
N SER A 108 7.68 29.92 12.13
CA SER A 108 7.98 31.32 11.85
C SER A 108 9.34 31.45 11.17
N VAL A 109 9.46 32.38 10.24
CA VAL A 109 10.70 32.66 9.54
C VAL A 109 11.08 34.12 9.75
N VAL A 110 12.35 34.36 10.04
CA VAL A 110 12.88 35.68 10.39
C VAL A 110 14.29 35.88 9.81
N PRO A 111 14.65 37.08 9.31
CA PRO A 111 16.04 37.39 8.98
C PRO A 111 16.89 37.41 10.25
N TYR A 112 18.14 36.99 10.14
CA TYR A 112 19.08 36.97 11.28
C TYR A 112 19.17 38.34 11.97
N ARG A 113 18.97 38.37 13.28
CA ARG A 113 18.95 39.59 14.11
C ARG A 113 17.86 40.61 13.76
N SER A 114 16.74 40.16 13.23
CA SER A 114 15.55 40.98 12.94
C SER A 114 14.37 40.53 13.81
N ASP A 115 13.41 41.41 14.03
CA ASP A 115 12.14 41.11 14.69
C ASP A 115 10.99 40.99 13.65
N ASN A 116 11.31 40.96 12.35
CA ASN A 116 10.33 40.83 11.29
C ASN A 116 9.98 39.36 11.00
N PHE A 117 9.17 38.78 11.85
CA PHE A 117 8.68 37.40 11.75
C PHE A 117 7.58 37.30 10.67
N ARG A 118 7.64 36.22 9.89
CA ARG A 118 6.55 35.79 9.02
C ARG A 118 6.11 34.40 9.42
N GLU A 119 4.84 34.25 9.75
CA GLU A 119 4.26 32.93 10.00
C GLU A 119 4.02 32.22 8.68
N VAL A 120 4.27 30.91 8.67
CA VAL A 120 4.11 30.04 7.50
C VAL A 120 3.14 28.91 7.87
N SER A 121 2.11 28.73 7.06
CA SER A 121 1.19 27.60 7.22
C SER A 121 1.93 26.28 7.08
N VAL A 122 1.80 25.40 8.07
CA VAL A 122 2.66 24.24 8.25
C VAL A 122 1.92 23.06 8.84
N VAL A 123 2.40 21.85 8.57
CA VAL A 123 1.96 20.60 9.20
C VAL A 123 3.18 19.77 9.62
N ALA A 124 3.13 19.15 10.81
CA ALA A 124 4.15 18.22 11.23
C ALA A 124 4.06 16.91 10.42
N LEU A 125 5.21 16.35 10.00
CA LEU A 125 5.26 15.00 9.47
C LEU A 125 5.30 13.98 10.62
N ALA A 126 4.65 12.84 10.40
CA ALA A 126 4.53 11.80 11.42
C ALA A 126 5.90 11.25 11.83
N HIS A 127 5.98 10.79 13.08
CA HIS A 127 7.19 10.36 13.77
C HIS A 127 8.20 11.49 14.06
N SER A 128 7.83 12.76 13.83
CA SER A 128 8.57 13.88 14.42
C SER A 128 8.59 13.77 15.95
N PRO A 129 9.55 14.42 16.65
CA PRO A 129 9.67 14.34 18.10
C PRO A 129 8.36 14.70 18.82
N VAL A 130 8.16 14.16 20.02
CA VAL A 130 7.04 14.49 20.89
C VAL A 130 7.03 15.98 21.23
N GLU A 131 8.21 16.56 21.41
CA GLU A 131 8.40 17.99 21.65
C GLU A 131 9.65 18.46 20.90
N ALA A 132 9.56 19.60 20.23
CA ALA A 132 10.69 20.25 19.62
C ALA A 132 10.51 21.78 19.66
N HIS A 133 11.57 22.44 20.05
CA HIS A 133 11.73 23.90 19.96
C HIS A 133 13.09 24.19 19.36
N ILE A 134 13.13 24.56 18.09
CA ILE A 134 14.39 24.81 17.39
C ILE A 134 14.38 26.16 16.69
N GLN A 135 15.57 26.75 16.61
CA GLN A 135 15.85 27.91 15.77
C GLN A 135 17.11 27.60 14.96
N GLY A 136 17.06 27.78 13.63
CA GLY A 136 18.20 27.50 12.75
C GLY A 136 18.13 28.23 11.43
N GLU A 137 19.30 28.57 10.88
CA GLU A 137 19.42 29.12 9.54
C GLU A 137 18.87 28.13 8.50
N ILE A 138 18.10 28.62 7.54
CA ILE A 138 17.52 27.80 6.47
C ILE A 138 18.54 27.62 5.35
N ILE A 139 18.80 26.38 4.96
CA ILE A 139 19.60 26.02 3.79
C ILE A 139 18.72 25.31 2.77
N ASP A 140 18.64 25.86 1.57
CA ASP A 140 17.91 25.21 0.46
C ASP A 140 18.75 24.06 -0.11
N VAL A 141 18.20 22.85 -0.04
CA VAL A 141 18.78 21.59 -0.53
C VAL A 141 18.15 21.16 -1.85
N GLY A 142 17.25 21.98 -2.39
CA GLY A 142 16.58 21.68 -3.66
C GLY A 142 15.71 20.43 -3.61
N ASN A 143 16.01 19.43 -4.44
CA ASN A 143 15.23 18.19 -4.50
C ASN A 143 15.53 17.18 -3.37
N GLY A 144 16.57 17.43 -2.57
CA GLY A 144 16.95 16.58 -1.45
C GLY A 144 17.42 15.19 -1.87
N LEU A 145 18.09 15.08 -3.01
CA LEU A 145 18.77 13.86 -3.44
C LEU A 145 20.14 13.76 -2.76
N GLU A 146 20.74 12.57 -2.75
CA GLU A 146 22.05 12.35 -2.15
C GLU A 146 23.11 13.34 -2.67
N GLY A 147 23.10 13.63 -3.98
CA GLY A 147 24.00 14.61 -4.59
C GLY A 147 23.78 16.03 -4.09
N ASP A 148 22.52 16.43 -3.85
CA ASP A 148 22.16 17.75 -3.32
C ASP A 148 22.70 17.94 -1.90
N PHE A 149 22.52 16.94 -1.03
CA PHE A 149 23.08 16.94 0.32
C PHE A 149 24.62 16.90 0.31
N ALA A 150 25.22 16.10 -0.55
CA ALA A 150 26.68 16.01 -0.66
C ALA A 150 27.33 17.35 -1.06
N ALA A 151 26.67 18.13 -1.92
CA ALA A 151 27.15 19.45 -2.36
C ALA A 151 27.22 20.48 -1.22
N ILE A 152 26.34 20.35 -0.20
CA ILE A 152 26.25 21.32 0.90
C ILE A 152 26.70 20.78 2.26
N LYS A 153 27.18 19.54 2.32
CA LYS A 153 27.40 18.74 3.54
C LYS A 153 27.87 19.52 4.77
N ASN A 154 28.90 20.33 4.63
CA ASN A 154 29.52 21.09 5.76
C ASN A 154 28.71 22.33 6.15
N LYS A 155 27.72 22.74 5.34
CA LYS A 155 26.93 23.95 5.59
C LYS A 155 25.64 23.63 6.35
N LEU A 156 25.22 22.36 6.41
CA LEU A 156 23.91 21.97 6.96
C LEU A 156 23.92 21.68 8.47
N LYS A 157 25.12 21.45 9.05
CA LYS A 157 25.23 21.07 10.46
C LYS A 157 24.63 22.14 11.38
N GLY A 158 23.62 21.73 12.20
CA GLY A 158 22.90 22.60 13.13
C GLY A 158 21.94 23.59 12.47
N LYS A 159 21.62 23.39 11.17
CA LYS A 159 20.75 24.27 10.40
C LYS A 159 19.48 23.52 9.94
N VAL A 160 18.53 24.23 9.38
CA VAL A 160 17.26 23.68 8.89
C VAL A 160 17.32 23.46 7.38
N ALA A 161 17.11 22.22 6.95
CA ALA A 161 17.06 21.87 5.53
C ALA A 161 15.71 22.26 4.91
N LEU A 162 15.71 23.01 3.82
CA LEU A 162 14.53 23.24 2.97
C LEU A 162 14.60 22.30 1.76
N VAL A 163 13.61 21.40 1.59
CA VAL A 163 13.68 20.27 0.66
C VAL A 163 12.37 20.12 -0.08
N ASN A 164 12.39 19.87 -1.39
CA ASN A 164 11.18 19.48 -2.14
C ASN A 164 10.77 18.05 -1.83
N ILE A 165 9.48 17.78 -1.66
CA ILE A 165 8.96 16.39 -1.54
C ILE A 165 9.13 15.63 -2.85
N GLY A 166 8.81 16.26 -3.98
CA GLY A 166 9.00 15.71 -5.33
C GLY A 166 10.27 16.21 -6.00
N LEU A 167 10.36 16.04 -7.30
CA LEU A 167 11.38 16.62 -8.16
C LEU A 167 10.82 17.88 -8.81
N ALA A 168 11.28 19.06 -8.41
CA ALA A 168 10.82 20.35 -8.99
C ALA A 168 11.20 20.49 -10.47
N ALA A 169 12.36 19.95 -10.87
CA ALA A 169 12.76 19.80 -12.25
C ALA A 169 13.14 18.35 -12.47
N PRO A 170 12.54 17.65 -13.46
CA PRO A 170 12.89 16.27 -13.74
C PRO A 170 14.36 16.18 -14.12
N THR A 171 15.16 15.55 -13.30
CA THR A 171 16.53 15.14 -13.63
C THR A 171 16.44 13.80 -14.35
N LYS A 172 16.95 13.74 -15.59
CA LYS A 172 16.88 12.54 -16.42
C LYS A 172 17.49 11.36 -15.68
N GLY A 173 16.69 10.32 -15.40
CA GLY A 173 17.11 9.10 -14.71
C GLY A 173 17.22 9.20 -13.19
N ALA A 174 16.91 10.31 -12.55
CA ALA A 174 16.88 10.40 -11.11
C ALA A 174 15.60 9.80 -10.53
N ARG A 175 15.74 8.87 -9.58
CA ARG A 175 14.64 8.40 -8.73
C ARG A 175 14.36 9.47 -7.68
N ASN A 176 13.10 9.86 -7.51
CA ASN A 176 12.71 10.65 -6.36
C ASN A 176 12.86 9.80 -5.08
N LEU A 177 13.41 10.40 -4.04
CA LEU A 177 13.47 9.78 -2.72
C LEU A 177 12.15 10.04 -1.97
N HIS A 178 11.72 9.06 -1.18
CA HIS A 178 10.60 9.25 -0.29
C HIS A 178 10.92 10.30 0.79
N ARG A 179 9.91 11.01 1.30
CA ARG A 179 10.09 12.05 2.34
C ARG A 179 10.87 11.57 3.56
N SER A 180 10.68 10.32 3.98
CA SER A 180 11.44 9.72 5.09
C SER A 180 12.92 9.49 4.75
N GLU A 181 13.24 9.11 3.50
CA GLU A 181 14.63 8.96 3.03
C GLU A 181 15.33 10.33 3.01
N LYS A 182 14.64 11.38 2.54
CA LYS A 182 15.17 12.77 2.55
C LYS A 182 15.39 13.28 3.96
N THR A 183 14.49 12.97 4.90
CA THR A 183 14.66 13.29 6.32
C THR A 183 15.85 12.54 6.91
N ALA A 184 16.01 11.26 6.60
CA ALA A 184 17.16 10.47 7.07
C ALA A 184 18.48 11.05 6.55
N LEU A 185 18.55 11.48 5.29
CA LEU A 185 19.73 12.18 4.74
C LEU A 185 19.98 13.50 5.48
N ALA A 186 18.96 14.32 5.71
CA ALA A 186 19.12 15.57 6.46
C ALA A 186 19.70 15.32 7.86
N ILE A 187 19.22 14.29 8.58
CA ILE A 187 19.75 13.86 9.88
C ILE A 187 21.23 13.44 9.74
N GLN A 188 21.55 12.63 8.73
CA GLN A 188 22.91 12.15 8.48
C GLN A 188 23.89 13.32 8.23
N TYR A 189 23.45 14.37 7.55
CA TYR A 189 24.22 15.59 7.31
C TYR A 189 24.15 16.62 8.45
N GLY A 190 23.53 16.27 9.57
CA GLY A 190 23.52 17.03 10.83
C GLY A 190 22.54 18.20 10.86
N ALA A 191 21.48 18.18 10.06
CA ALA A 191 20.40 19.16 10.16
C ALA A 191 19.77 19.16 11.56
N SER A 192 19.29 20.32 12.03
CA SER A 192 18.51 20.48 13.26
C SER A 192 17.00 20.38 13.02
N GLY A 193 16.55 20.50 11.76
CA GLY A 193 15.17 20.38 11.36
C GLY A 193 15.04 20.27 9.84
N VAL A 194 13.87 19.89 9.36
CA VAL A 194 13.54 19.75 7.93
C VAL A 194 12.23 20.46 7.62
N ILE A 195 12.23 21.32 6.62
CA ILE A 195 11.05 21.91 6.01
C ILE A 195 10.89 21.32 4.62
N MET A 196 9.87 20.52 4.43
CA MET A 196 9.53 19.96 3.12
C MET A 196 8.54 20.84 2.38
N VAL A 197 8.82 21.09 1.10
CA VAL A 197 7.93 21.83 0.22
C VAL A 197 7.12 20.87 -0.61
N ASN A 198 5.79 20.87 -0.45
CA ASN A 198 4.90 20.15 -1.35
C ASN A 198 4.97 20.82 -2.75
N LEU A 199 4.92 20.02 -3.82
CA LEU A 199 4.98 20.52 -5.19
C LEU A 199 3.60 20.61 -5.85
N VAL A 200 2.53 20.35 -5.10
CA VAL A 200 1.14 20.47 -5.56
C VAL A 200 0.66 21.91 -5.33
N PRO A 201 0.18 22.60 -6.37
CA PRO A 201 -0.36 23.95 -6.23
C PRO A 201 -1.71 23.99 -5.51
N GLY A 202 -2.10 25.15 -4.98
CA GLY A 202 -3.37 25.36 -4.30
C GLY A 202 -3.27 25.36 -2.77
N ASN A 203 -2.11 25.71 -2.21
CA ASN A 203 -1.84 25.69 -0.78
C ASN A 203 -2.06 24.33 -0.11
N VAL A 204 -1.81 23.25 -0.85
CA VAL A 204 -1.97 21.89 -0.39
C VAL A 204 -0.87 21.53 0.63
N LEU A 205 -1.28 21.19 1.83
CA LEU A 205 -0.40 20.63 2.87
C LEU A 205 -0.46 19.10 2.83
N LEU A 206 0.71 18.47 2.86
CA LEU A 206 0.87 17.02 2.80
C LEU A 206 1.50 16.51 4.10
N THR A 207 1.04 15.37 4.58
CA THR A 207 1.63 14.66 5.73
C THR A 207 2.19 13.29 5.33
N GLY A 208 2.40 12.44 6.31
CA GLY A 208 2.93 11.09 6.19
C GLY A 208 4.18 10.92 7.02
N THR A 209 4.75 9.71 7.06
CA THR A 209 5.91 9.43 7.91
C THR A 209 7.18 10.13 7.43
N ALA A 210 7.90 10.76 8.37
CA ALA A 210 9.28 11.25 8.18
C ALA A 210 10.34 10.22 8.59
N SER A 211 9.92 9.09 9.13
CA SER A 211 10.79 8.02 9.62
C SER A 211 10.88 6.87 8.62
N VAL A 212 12.08 6.39 8.35
CA VAL A 212 12.31 5.17 7.55
C VAL A 212 12.12 3.89 8.38
N THR A 213 12.08 4.00 9.70
CA THR A 213 12.01 2.85 10.62
C THR A 213 10.67 2.76 11.37
N GLY A 214 9.77 3.74 11.18
CA GLY A 214 8.54 3.88 11.98
C GLY A 214 8.77 4.32 13.43
N LYS A 215 10.01 4.62 13.84
CA LYS A 215 10.34 5.15 15.17
C LYS A 215 10.43 6.68 15.13
N LEU A 216 10.29 7.32 16.29
CA LEU A 216 10.50 8.77 16.40
C LEU A 216 11.88 9.16 15.86
N ILE A 217 11.93 10.21 15.06
CA ILE A 217 13.17 10.84 14.58
C ILE A 217 13.66 11.90 15.56
N PRO A 218 14.97 12.21 15.58
CA PRO A 218 15.55 13.12 16.60
C PRO A 218 15.34 14.61 16.29
N ILE A 219 14.83 14.99 15.14
CA ILE A 219 14.66 16.39 14.71
C ILE A 219 13.23 16.61 14.17
N PRO A 220 12.67 17.83 14.29
CA PRO A 220 11.37 18.12 13.68
C PRO A 220 11.44 18.06 12.16
N SER A 221 10.43 17.44 11.53
CA SER A 221 10.20 17.45 10.10
C SER A 221 8.79 17.97 9.83
N VAL A 222 8.68 19.01 9.02
CA VAL A 222 7.43 19.70 8.72
C VAL A 222 7.23 19.85 7.22
N CYS A 223 5.98 20.06 6.81
CA CYS A 223 5.63 20.33 5.41
C CYS A 223 4.92 21.67 5.26
N ILE A 224 5.28 22.41 4.24
CA ILE A 224 4.65 23.65 3.77
C ILE A 224 4.14 23.50 2.34
N SER A 225 3.26 24.38 1.91
CA SER A 225 2.72 24.36 0.54
C SER A 225 3.77 24.79 -0.50
N LEU A 226 3.46 24.53 -1.77
CA LEU A 226 4.26 25.02 -2.91
C LEU A 226 4.43 26.53 -2.86
N GLU A 227 3.34 27.25 -2.67
CA GLU A 227 3.30 28.71 -2.66
C GLU A 227 4.15 29.28 -1.52
N SER A 228 4.03 28.71 -0.32
CA SER A 228 4.86 29.09 0.81
C SER A 228 6.36 28.80 0.55
N GLY A 229 6.67 27.67 -0.07
CA GLY A 229 8.05 27.30 -0.43
C GLY A 229 8.64 28.24 -1.47
N GLN A 230 7.86 28.64 -2.47
CA GLN A 230 8.28 29.63 -3.50
C GLN A 230 8.50 31.00 -2.86
N ALA A 231 7.56 31.48 -2.04
CA ALA A 231 7.69 32.76 -1.35
C ALA A 231 8.92 32.77 -0.41
N LEU A 232 9.19 31.67 0.29
CA LEU A 232 10.34 31.55 1.15
C LEU A 232 11.66 31.62 0.35
N ARG A 233 11.76 30.90 -0.78
CA ARG A 233 12.93 30.93 -1.66
C ARG A 233 13.16 32.31 -2.27
N ALA A 234 12.09 32.98 -2.69
CA ALA A 234 12.19 34.38 -3.19
C ALA A 234 12.73 35.29 -2.08
N TRP A 235 12.21 35.18 -0.87
CA TRP A 235 12.69 35.98 0.27
C TRP A 235 14.17 35.69 0.61
N MET A 236 14.60 34.40 0.55
CA MET A 236 16.03 34.04 0.71
C MET A 236 16.95 34.67 -0.35
N GLN A 237 16.45 34.96 -1.55
CA GLN A 237 17.22 35.63 -2.61
C GLN A 237 17.27 37.17 -2.45
N GLU A 238 16.20 37.76 -1.94
CA GLU A 238 16.05 39.21 -1.77
C GLU A 238 16.74 39.71 -0.49
N GLU A 239 16.72 38.89 0.56
CA GLU A 239 17.24 39.25 1.88
C GLU A 239 18.76 39.12 1.93
N ARG A 240 19.44 40.14 2.51
CA ARG A 240 20.89 40.12 2.66
C ARG A 240 21.37 39.26 3.84
N SER A 241 20.53 39.14 4.85
CA SER A 241 20.78 38.35 6.06
C SER A 241 20.24 36.92 5.88
N PRO A 242 20.92 35.89 6.41
CA PRO A 242 20.37 34.54 6.41
C PRO A 242 19.00 34.49 7.06
N LEU A 243 18.04 33.75 6.46
CA LEU A 243 16.75 33.49 7.07
C LEU A 243 16.85 32.35 8.07
N HIS A 244 16.24 32.52 9.23
CA HIS A 244 16.14 31.52 10.28
C HIS A 244 14.70 31.03 10.40
N ALA A 245 14.53 29.73 10.51
CA ALA A 245 13.26 29.10 10.88
C ALA A 245 13.21 28.91 12.40
N LEU A 246 12.05 29.18 12.98
CA LEU A 246 11.66 28.80 14.33
C LEU A 246 10.57 27.77 14.19
N ILE A 247 10.82 26.55 14.69
CA ILE A 247 9.84 25.45 14.67
C ILE A 247 9.54 25.06 16.10
N ASP A 248 8.29 25.24 16.49
CA ASP A 248 7.75 24.76 17.75
C ASP A 248 6.71 23.69 17.46
N MET A 249 6.82 22.52 18.10
CA MET A 249 5.82 21.47 17.95
C MET A 249 5.65 20.65 19.21
N THR A 250 4.42 20.16 19.37
CA THR A 250 4.09 19.08 20.29
C THR A 250 3.35 17.99 19.55
N ASN A 251 3.62 16.75 19.92
CA ASN A 251 2.97 15.56 19.37
C ASN A 251 2.78 14.56 20.51
N THR A 252 1.96 13.56 20.29
CA THR A 252 1.82 12.45 21.23
C THR A 252 2.36 11.17 20.58
N SER A 253 3.18 10.41 21.30
CA SER A 253 3.56 9.06 20.91
C SER A 253 3.37 8.14 22.11
N ARG A 254 2.56 7.11 21.96
CA ARG A 254 2.24 6.20 23.06
C ARG A 254 1.95 4.79 22.57
N LYS A 255 2.27 3.81 23.41
CA LYS A 255 1.83 2.43 23.20
C LYS A 255 0.33 2.32 23.38
N ILE A 256 -0.33 1.79 22.36
CA ILE A 256 -1.76 1.52 22.36
C ILE A 256 -2.03 0.13 21.78
N ARG A 257 -3.26 -0.33 21.95
CA ARG A 257 -3.82 -1.46 21.21
C ARG A 257 -4.67 -0.96 20.06
N ALA A 258 -4.25 -1.21 18.83
CA ALA A 258 -5.07 -1.11 17.63
C ALA A 258 -5.57 -2.51 17.23
N ARG A 259 -6.53 -2.61 16.32
CA ARG A 259 -7.16 -3.87 15.96
C ARG A 259 -7.45 -3.93 14.47
N ASN A 260 -6.93 -4.94 13.78
CA ASN A 260 -7.50 -5.31 12.49
C ASN A 260 -8.93 -5.82 12.69
N VAL A 261 -9.78 -5.63 11.69
CA VAL A 261 -11.14 -6.19 11.67
C VAL A 261 -11.17 -7.28 10.59
N VAL A 262 -11.54 -8.50 10.98
CA VAL A 262 -11.52 -9.66 10.08
C VAL A 262 -12.89 -10.32 10.07
N ALA A 263 -13.50 -10.43 8.89
CA ALA A 263 -14.68 -11.22 8.66
C ALA A 263 -14.33 -12.47 7.85
N THR A 264 -14.81 -13.63 8.28
CA THR A 264 -14.49 -14.91 7.68
C THR A 264 -15.71 -15.52 6.98
N LEU A 265 -15.49 -16.00 5.76
CA LEU A 265 -16.43 -16.86 5.03
C LEU A 265 -15.77 -18.22 4.79
N SER A 266 -16.19 -19.21 5.55
CA SER A 266 -15.61 -20.55 5.53
C SER A 266 -15.77 -21.23 4.16
N GLY A 267 -14.69 -21.88 3.71
CA GLY A 267 -14.64 -22.61 2.44
C GLY A 267 -15.45 -23.91 2.49
N SER A 268 -16.05 -24.27 1.35
CA SER A 268 -16.91 -25.44 1.23
C SER A 268 -16.14 -26.76 0.99
N LYS A 269 -14.91 -26.69 0.46
CA LYS A 269 -14.13 -27.88 0.09
C LYS A 269 -12.73 -27.86 0.73
N TYR A 270 -12.10 -26.72 0.81
CA TYR A 270 -10.76 -26.52 1.35
C TYR A 270 -10.78 -25.46 2.47
N PRO A 271 -11.48 -25.73 3.59
CA PRO A 271 -11.68 -24.72 4.64
C PRO A 271 -10.38 -24.26 5.32
N ASP A 272 -9.33 -25.08 5.27
CA ASP A 272 -8.02 -24.74 5.82
C ASP A 272 -7.17 -23.86 4.90
N GLU A 273 -7.47 -23.81 3.60
CA GLU A 273 -6.80 -22.92 2.67
C GLU A 273 -7.51 -21.56 2.64
N LYS A 274 -6.75 -20.48 2.73
CA LYS A 274 -7.28 -19.12 2.84
C LYS A 274 -6.91 -18.26 1.65
N ILE A 275 -7.85 -17.45 1.18
CA ILE A 275 -7.58 -16.27 0.35
C ILE A 275 -7.88 -15.04 1.24
N ILE A 276 -6.90 -14.19 1.44
CA ILE A 276 -7.07 -12.94 2.15
C ILE A 276 -7.32 -11.84 1.13
N VAL A 277 -8.38 -11.05 1.32
CA VAL A 277 -8.59 -9.79 0.64
C VAL A 277 -8.61 -8.69 1.68
N GLY A 278 -7.77 -7.67 1.50
CA GLY A 278 -7.65 -6.60 2.47
C GLY A 278 -7.38 -5.25 1.86
N GLY A 279 -7.52 -4.25 2.68
CA GLY A 279 -7.12 -2.88 2.47
C GLY A 279 -7.04 -2.18 3.81
N HIS A 280 -6.17 -1.18 3.94
CA HIS A 280 -6.07 -0.50 5.22
C HIS A 280 -7.28 0.39 5.48
N LEU A 281 -7.72 0.37 6.72
CA LEU A 281 -8.86 1.13 7.20
C LEU A 281 -8.43 2.50 7.70
N ASP A 282 -7.22 2.59 8.24
CA ASP A 282 -6.69 3.87 8.73
C ASP A 282 -6.43 4.87 7.61
N SER A 283 -6.25 6.10 7.97
CA SER A 283 -5.91 7.22 7.10
C SER A 283 -5.19 8.29 7.89
N TRP A 284 -4.52 9.20 7.21
CA TRP A 284 -4.00 10.40 7.85
C TRP A 284 -5.11 11.34 8.34
N ASP A 285 -4.75 12.25 9.25
CA ASP A 285 -5.66 13.11 10.02
C ASP A 285 -5.94 14.48 9.38
N LEU A 286 -5.31 14.82 8.25
CA LEU A 286 -5.51 16.11 7.59
C LEU A 286 -6.85 16.22 6.85
N ALA A 287 -7.41 15.08 6.46
CA ALA A 287 -8.68 14.97 5.73
C ALA A 287 -9.43 13.71 6.16
N THR A 288 -10.41 13.26 5.38
CA THR A 288 -11.17 12.05 5.71
C THR A 288 -10.56 10.76 5.15
N GLY A 289 -9.47 10.84 4.37
CA GLY A 289 -8.83 9.69 3.76
C GLY A 289 -9.77 8.92 2.83
N ALA A 290 -10.52 9.64 2.00
CA ALA A 290 -11.53 9.01 1.15
C ALA A 290 -10.89 8.22 0.00
N ILE A 291 -9.80 8.73 -0.56
CA ILE A 291 -8.99 8.06 -1.58
C ILE A 291 -7.98 7.13 -0.93
N ASP A 292 -7.27 7.61 0.09
CA ASP A 292 -6.24 6.86 0.80
C ASP A 292 -6.66 6.54 2.24
N ASN A 293 -7.17 5.35 2.52
CA ASN A 293 -7.56 4.29 1.58
C ASN A 293 -9.05 3.95 1.75
N GLY A 294 -9.92 4.98 1.79
CA GLY A 294 -11.36 4.79 1.89
C GLY A 294 -11.91 3.95 0.71
N ILE A 295 -11.50 4.24 -0.53
CA ILE A 295 -11.97 3.48 -1.69
C ILE A 295 -11.57 2.00 -1.63
N GLY A 296 -10.41 1.64 -1.10
CA GLY A 296 -9.97 0.26 -0.94
C GLY A 296 -10.68 -0.44 0.21
N SER A 297 -10.66 0.12 1.42
CA SER A 297 -11.27 -0.50 2.60
C SER A 297 -12.79 -0.67 2.46
N PHE A 298 -13.50 0.32 1.92
CA PHE A 298 -14.94 0.22 1.69
C PHE A 298 -15.30 -0.65 0.48
N ALA A 299 -14.40 -0.79 -0.50
CA ALA A 299 -14.55 -1.83 -1.52
C ALA A 299 -14.45 -3.24 -0.90
N VAL A 300 -13.49 -3.51 -0.01
CA VAL A 300 -13.37 -4.80 0.70
C VAL A 300 -14.66 -5.14 1.44
N MET A 301 -15.26 -4.18 2.15
CA MET A 301 -16.53 -4.39 2.87
C MET A 301 -17.70 -4.65 1.92
N ASP A 302 -17.78 -3.98 0.77
CA ASP A 302 -18.87 -4.20 -0.21
C ASP A 302 -18.65 -5.50 -1.02
N ILE A 303 -17.40 -5.94 -1.23
CA ILE A 303 -17.09 -7.28 -1.73
C ILE A 303 -17.65 -8.33 -0.76
N ALA A 304 -17.41 -8.18 0.54
CA ALA A 304 -17.95 -9.05 1.59
C ALA A 304 -19.49 -9.08 1.54
N ARG A 305 -20.14 -7.90 1.45
CA ARG A 305 -21.60 -7.78 1.25
C ARG A 305 -22.05 -8.56 0.01
N THR A 306 -21.36 -8.41 -1.12
CA THR A 306 -21.72 -9.06 -2.39
C THR A 306 -21.65 -10.58 -2.27
N PHE A 307 -20.62 -11.15 -1.61
CA PHE A 307 -20.54 -12.59 -1.33
C PHE A 307 -21.74 -13.08 -0.51
N LYS A 308 -22.18 -12.32 0.47
CA LYS A 308 -23.34 -12.65 1.30
C LYS A 308 -24.66 -12.52 0.53
N ALA A 309 -24.87 -11.42 -0.20
CA ALA A 309 -26.09 -11.16 -0.97
C ALA A 309 -26.33 -12.24 -2.02
N LEU A 310 -25.29 -12.65 -2.75
CA LEU A 310 -25.36 -13.70 -3.76
C LEU A 310 -25.26 -15.12 -3.19
N LYS A 311 -25.05 -15.27 -1.88
CA LYS A 311 -24.85 -16.56 -1.20
C LYS A 311 -23.74 -17.38 -1.87
N LEU A 312 -22.64 -16.71 -2.24
CA LEU A 312 -21.50 -17.39 -2.84
C LEU A 312 -20.87 -18.36 -1.83
N LYS A 313 -20.53 -19.55 -2.29
CA LYS A 313 -19.92 -20.61 -1.48
C LYS A 313 -18.59 -21.03 -2.11
N PRO A 314 -17.53 -20.26 -1.94
CA PRO A 314 -16.23 -20.59 -2.51
C PRO A 314 -15.69 -21.90 -1.91
N LYS A 315 -14.77 -22.57 -2.62
CA LYS A 315 -14.13 -23.80 -2.14
C LYS A 315 -13.15 -23.52 -0.99
N ARG A 316 -12.46 -22.38 -1.02
CA ARG A 316 -11.52 -21.94 0.04
C ARG A 316 -12.15 -20.92 0.94
N THR A 317 -11.65 -20.85 2.16
CA THR A 317 -12.01 -19.79 3.10
C THR A 317 -11.56 -18.43 2.56
N VAL A 318 -12.42 -17.43 2.68
CA VAL A 318 -12.11 -16.04 2.37
C VAL A 318 -12.11 -15.23 3.66
N GLU A 319 -11.02 -14.55 3.94
CA GLU A 319 -10.91 -13.56 5.02
C GLU A 319 -10.91 -12.14 4.41
N PHE A 320 -11.89 -11.33 4.82
CA PHE A 320 -12.01 -9.91 4.48
C PHE A 320 -11.37 -9.13 5.61
N VAL A 321 -10.27 -8.44 5.33
CA VAL A 321 -9.44 -7.82 6.36
C VAL A 321 -9.35 -6.31 6.17
N LEU A 322 -9.67 -5.57 7.22
CA LEU A 322 -9.48 -4.14 7.31
C LEU A 322 -8.27 -3.93 8.24
N PHE A 323 -7.13 -3.58 7.66
CA PHE A 323 -5.90 -3.37 8.41
C PHE A 323 -5.87 -2.01 9.08
N MET A 324 -5.25 -1.91 10.26
CA MET A 324 -4.97 -0.66 10.94
C MET A 324 -3.46 -0.44 11.02
N GLY A 325 -3.04 0.82 10.98
CA GLY A 325 -1.63 1.19 11.12
C GLY A 325 -0.77 0.98 9.87
N GLU A 326 -1.37 0.90 8.70
CA GLU A 326 -0.66 0.88 7.43
C GLU A 326 0.19 2.13 7.28
N GLU A 327 -0.42 3.29 7.44
CA GLU A 327 0.14 4.64 7.31
C GLU A 327 1.33 4.91 8.24
N GLN A 328 1.40 4.21 9.35
CA GLN A 328 2.48 4.32 10.33
C GLN A 328 3.50 3.18 10.22
N GLY A 329 3.49 2.38 9.16
CA GLY A 329 4.51 1.38 8.85
C GLY A 329 4.00 -0.05 8.73
N LEU A 330 2.83 -0.27 8.14
CA LEU A 330 2.24 -1.59 7.86
C LEU A 330 1.98 -2.42 9.14
N LEU A 331 1.62 -1.75 10.24
CA LEU A 331 1.68 -2.35 11.58
C LEU A 331 0.69 -3.52 11.73
N GLY A 332 -0.53 -3.36 11.23
CA GLY A 332 -1.58 -4.39 11.34
C GLY A 332 -1.33 -5.61 10.45
N SER A 333 -0.87 -5.40 9.23
CA SER A 333 -0.53 -6.51 8.32
C SER A 333 0.72 -7.26 8.78
N ARG A 334 1.73 -6.56 9.34
CA ARG A 334 2.88 -7.20 9.98
C ARG A 334 2.46 -8.05 11.17
N ALA A 335 1.60 -7.54 12.04
CA ALA A 335 1.11 -8.28 13.20
C ALA A 335 0.37 -9.56 12.78
N MET A 336 -0.51 -9.47 11.77
CA MET A 336 -1.20 -10.66 11.23
C MET A 336 -0.22 -11.68 10.64
N VAL A 337 0.77 -11.24 9.87
CA VAL A 337 1.78 -12.14 9.29
C VAL A 337 2.62 -12.80 10.38
N ASP A 338 3.01 -12.06 11.41
CA ASP A 338 3.77 -12.59 12.55
C ASP A 338 2.96 -13.65 13.33
N GLU A 339 1.66 -13.42 13.56
CA GLU A 339 0.77 -14.38 14.18
C GLU A 339 0.62 -15.64 13.32
N LEU A 340 0.38 -15.51 12.03
CA LEU A 340 0.30 -16.63 11.09
C LEU A 340 1.60 -17.43 11.05
N LYS A 341 2.74 -16.76 11.12
CA LYS A 341 4.07 -17.37 11.14
C LYS A 341 4.30 -18.15 12.43
N GLN A 342 4.00 -17.56 13.58
CA GLN A 342 4.12 -18.22 14.90
C GLN A 342 3.19 -19.43 15.01
N ALA A 343 1.99 -19.34 14.42
CA ALA A 343 1.04 -20.46 14.37
C ALA A 343 1.36 -21.51 13.31
N GLY A 344 2.41 -21.33 12.50
CA GLY A 344 2.74 -22.23 11.38
C GLY A 344 1.68 -22.29 10.28
N GLN A 345 0.93 -21.20 10.09
CA GLN A 345 -0.23 -21.15 9.17
C GLN A 345 0.03 -20.39 7.87
N LEU A 346 1.22 -19.83 7.65
CA LEU A 346 1.53 -19.09 6.43
C LEU A 346 1.31 -19.91 5.14
N ASP A 347 1.60 -21.21 5.17
CA ASP A 347 1.38 -22.09 4.01
C ASP A 347 -0.11 -22.32 3.67
N LYS A 348 -1.01 -22.02 4.62
CA LYS A 348 -2.46 -22.06 4.41
C LYS A 348 -2.96 -20.83 3.68
N VAL A 349 -2.23 -19.73 3.70
CA VAL A 349 -2.56 -18.51 2.93
C VAL A 349 -2.13 -18.71 1.48
N ARG A 350 -3.11 -18.94 0.62
CA ARG A 350 -2.87 -19.24 -0.80
C ARG A 350 -2.65 -17.98 -1.62
N TYR A 351 -3.33 -16.89 -1.28
CA TYR A 351 -3.15 -15.57 -1.87
C TYR A 351 -3.54 -14.47 -0.89
N MET A 352 -2.80 -13.37 -0.99
CA MET A 352 -3.22 -12.08 -0.44
C MET A 352 -3.54 -11.13 -1.60
N MET A 353 -4.76 -10.59 -1.62
CA MET A 353 -5.22 -9.58 -2.56
C MET A 353 -5.35 -8.25 -1.82
N ASN A 354 -4.58 -7.26 -2.23
CA ASN A 354 -4.57 -5.94 -1.60
C ASN A 354 -5.33 -4.92 -2.45
N LEU A 355 -6.21 -4.17 -1.80
CA LEU A 355 -6.91 -3.04 -2.39
C LEU A 355 -6.48 -1.75 -1.67
N ASP A 356 -5.47 -1.11 -2.21
CA ASP A 356 -4.95 0.15 -1.72
C ASP A 356 -4.95 1.15 -2.87
N MET A 357 -5.69 2.23 -2.70
CA MET A 357 -5.95 3.24 -3.72
C MET A 357 -6.36 2.66 -5.09
N THR A 358 -6.92 1.44 -5.07
CA THR A 358 -7.37 0.74 -6.26
C THR A 358 -8.67 1.37 -6.77
N ASN A 359 -8.61 2.03 -7.91
CA ASN A 359 -9.73 2.75 -8.50
C ASN A 359 -9.89 2.39 -9.97
N ASP A 360 -11.13 2.15 -10.40
CA ASP A 360 -11.51 1.85 -11.78
C ASP A 360 -10.56 0.89 -12.49
N PRO A 361 -10.41 -0.37 -12.00
CA PRO A 361 -9.39 -1.26 -12.52
C PRO A 361 -9.63 -1.62 -13.98
N ASN A 362 -8.56 -1.58 -14.76
CA ASN A 362 -8.56 -1.92 -16.19
C ASN A 362 -7.82 -3.23 -16.50
N GLY A 363 -7.29 -3.91 -15.48
CA GLY A 363 -6.55 -5.15 -15.63
C GLY A 363 -6.12 -5.78 -14.31
N LEU A 364 -5.32 -6.82 -14.41
CA LEU A 364 -4.85 -7.66 -13.31
C LEU A 364 -3.32 -7.57 -13.16
N ASN A 365 -2.80 -7.73 -11.95
CA ASN A 365 -1.37 -7.75 -11.68
C ASN A 365 -0.99 -9.05 -10.95
N ALA A 366 -0.05 -9.81 -11.54
CA ALA A 366 0.47 -11.05 -10.99
C ALA A 366 1.61 -10.85 -9.97
N PHE A 367 1.98 -9.62 -9.67
CA PHE A 367 3.02 -9.24 -8.69
C PHE A 367 4.34 -10.02 -8.85
N GLY A 368 4.86 -10.14 -10.09
CA GLY A 368 6.10 -10.84 -10.40
C GLY A 368 6.01 -12.37 -10.41
N ARG A 369 4.81 -12.95 -10.20
CA ARG A 369 4.57 -14.39 -10.18
C ARG A 369 4.05 -14.87 -11.53
N SER A 370 4.97 -15.26 -12.43
CA SER A 370 4.61 -15.68 -13.79
C SER A 370 3.81 -16.98 -13.85
N ASP A 371 3.86 -17.81 -12.80
CA ASP A 371 3.14 -19.09 -12.68
C ASP A 371 1.62 -18.91 -12.59
N ILE A 372 1.10 -17.74 -12.12
CA ILE A 372 -0.34 -17.44 -12.08
C ILE A 372 -0.86 -16.76 -13.35
N VAL A 373 0.00 -16.20 -14.20
CA VAL A 373 -0.42 -15.40 -15.36
C VAL A 373 -1.41 -16.12 -16.27
N PRO A 374 -1.25 -17.42 -16.63
CA PRO A 374 -2.24 -18.13 -17.46
C PRO A 374 -3.64 -18.20 -16.80
N PHE A 375 -3.69 -18.39 -15.47
CA PHE A 375 -4.93 -18.37 -14.72
C PHE A 375 -5.58 -16.97 -14.77
N LEU A 376 -4.81 -15.92 -14.49
CA LEU A 376 -5.29 -14.54 -14.52
C LEU A 376 -5.77 -14.12 -15.93
N ASN A 377 -5.09 -14.57 -16.98
CA ASN A 377 -5.57 -14.35 -18.36
C ASN A 377 -6.96 -14.94 -18.59
N THR A 378 -7.19 -16.18 -18.14
CA THR A 378 -8.52 -16.82 -18.24
C THR A 378 -9.58 -16.04 -17.46
N VAL A 379 -9.23 -15.57 -16.25
CA VAL A 379 -10.13 -14.75 -15.41
C VAL A 379 -10.43 -13.41 -16.09
N GLY A 380 -9.39 -12.71 -16.58
CA GLY A 380 -9.53 -11.43 -17.25
C GLY A 380 -10.34 -11.50 -18.55
N GLU A 381 -10.12 -12.53 -19.37
CA GLU A 381 -10.93 -12.81 -20.57
C GLU A 381 -12.41 -13.04 -20.21
N THR A 382 -12.67 -13.77 -19.13
CA THR A 382 -14.04 -14.01 -18.67
C THR A 382 -14.69 -12.73 -18.13
N MET A 383 -13.93 -11.88 -17.41
CA MET A 383 -14.39 -10.55 -17.00
C MET A 383 -14.77 -9.70 -18.22
N GLN A 384 -13.91 -9.69 -19.25
CA GLN A 384 -14.14 -8.91 -20.47
C GLN A 384 -15.36 -9.41 -21.28
N GLN A 385 -15.66 -10.72 -21.25
CA GLN A 385 -16.88 -11.26 -21.83
C GLN A 385 -18.14 -10.79 -21.12
N VAL A 386 -18.10 -10.60 -19.79
CA VAL A 386 -19.22 -10.11 -18.99
C VAL A 386 -19.32 -8.59 -19.06
N GLU A 387 -18.20 -7.90 -19.10
CA GLU A 387 -18.12 -6.45 -19.16
C GLU A 387 -17.07 -6.03 -20.20
N PRO A 388 -17.48 -5.76 -21.45
CA PRO A 388 -16.55 -5.40 -22.53
C PRO A 388 -15.72 -4.14 -22.28
N ALA A 389 -16.15 -3.28 -21.36
CA ALA A 389 -15.39 -2.09 -20.96
C ALA A 389 -14.14 -2.43 -20.12
N PHE A 390 -14.04 -3.64 -19.55
CA PHE A 390 -12.84 -4.09 -18.87
C PHE A 390 -11.71 -4.34 -19.87
N ALA A 391 -10.65 -3.54 -19.86
CA ALA A 391 -9.60 -3.57 -20.88
C ALA A 391 -8.69 -4.81 -20.79
N ASN A 392 -8.73 -5.55 -19.68
CA ASN A 392 -7.95 -6.78 -19.44
C ASN A 392 -6.44 -6.60 -19.63
N GLN A 393 -5.90 -5.48 -19.16
CA GLN A 393 -4.46 -5.23 -19.20
C GLN A 393 -3.75 -6.07 -18.14
N MET A 394 -2.82 -6.92 -18.55
CA MET A 394 -2.03 -7.76 -17.65
C MET A 394 -0.74 -7.04 -17.25
N GLN A 395 -0.49 -6.95 -15.95
CA GLN A 395 0.80 -6.57 -15.38
C GLN A 395 1.40 -7.73 -14.58
N ASN A 396 2.73 -7.72 -14.47
CA ASN A 396 3.45 -8.72 -13.68
C ASN A 396 4.65 -8.06 -12.98
N GLN A 397 4.37 -7.11 -12.11
CA GLN A 397 5.39 -6.35 -11.39
C GLN A 397 5.03 -6.22 -9.92
N ALA A 398 5.98 -6.57 -9.06
CA ALA A 398 5.84 -6.38 -7.61
C ALA A 398 6.14 -4.94 -7.19
N GLY A 399 5.50 -4.51 -6.11
CA GLY A 399 5.70 -3.22 -5.46
C GLY A 399 5.89 -3.39 -3.95
N LEU A 400 6.20 -2.29 -3.28
CA LEU A 400 6.31 -2.17 -1.81
C LEU A 400 5.34 -1.10 -1.31
N HIS A 401 5.35 -0.88 0.00
CA HIS A 401 4.65 0.21 0.67
C HIS A 401 3.12 0.06 0.69
N SER A 402 2.64 -1.16 0.98
CA SER A 402 1.25 -1.43 1.36
C SER A 402 1.13 -2.80 2.04
N ASP A 403 -0.05 -3.15 2.55
CA ASP A 403 -0.30 -4.33 3.41
C ASP A 403 0.03 -5.68 2.78
N HIS A 404 0.18 -5.77 1.46
CA HIS A 404 0.67 -6.98 0.80
C HIS A 404 2.17 -7.25 1.08
N GLN A 405 2.95 -6.22 1.41
CA GLN A 405 4.41 -6.34 1.57
C GLN A 405 4.81 -7.35 2.65
N PRO A 406 4.29 -7.35 3.88
CA PRO A 406 4.66 -8.35 4.89
C PRO A 406 4.40 -9.78 4.44
N PHE A 407 3.28 -10.04 3.76
CA PHE A 407 2.96 -11.34 3.18
C PHE A 407 3.95 -11.75 2.09
N MET A 408 4.24 -10.83 1.17
CA MET A 408 5.20 -11.03 0.08
C MET A 408 6.61 -11.35 0.60
N LEU A 409 7.06 -10.66 1.64
CA LEU A 409 8.37 -10.89 2.26
C LEU A 409 8.46 -12.28 2.92
N GLU A 410 7.35 -12.88 3.32
CA GLU A 410 7.28 -14.27 3.82
C GLU A 410 6.96 -15.29 2.70
N GLY A 411 7.04 -14.87 1.43
CA GLY A 411 6.86 -15.73 0.26
C GLY A 411 5.42 -16.07 -0.09
N VAL A 412 4.43 -15.48 0.60
CA VAL A 412 3.01 -15.64 0.29
C VAL A 412 2.72 -15.00 -1.07
N PRO A 413 2.01 -15.68 -1.98
CA PRO A 413 1.64 -15.09 -3.26
C PRO A 413 0.71 -13.90 -3.08
N VAL A 414 1.00 -12.83 -3.82
CA VAL A 414 0.17 -11.62 -3.87
C VAL A 414 -0.44 -11.48 -5.25
N VAL A 415 -1.63 -10.95 -5.32
CA VAL A 415 -2.32 -10.58 -6.55
C VAL A 415 -2.99 -9.23 -6.35
N GLY A 416 -3.12 -8.47 -7.41
CA GLY A 416 -3.78 -7.17 -7.37
C GLY A 416 -4.46 -6.81 -8.68
N MET A 417 -4.95 -5.60 -8.72
CA MET A 417 -5.59 -5.02 -9.89
C MET A 417 -4.88 -3.73 -10.30
N ASN A 418 -4.86 -3.45 -11.59
CA ASN A 418 -4.30 -2.21 -12.11
C ASN A 418 -5.37 -1.12 -12.03
N GLY A 419 -5.29 -0.29 -11.01
CA GLY A 419 -6.15 0.86 -10.84
C GLY A 419 -5.62 2.09 -11.58
N HIS A 420 -6.50 3.07 -11.77
CA HIS A 420 -6.14 4.37 -12.33
C HIS A 420 -6.74 5.49 -11.49
N LEU A 421 -5.88 6.40 -11.04
CA LEU A 421 -6.28 7.65 -10.39
C LEU A 421 -5.84 8.83 -11.26
N SER A 422 -6.71 9.81 -11.43
CA SER A 422 -6.35 11.03 -12.16
C SER A 422 -5.29 11.83 -11.38
N LYS A 423 -4.57 12.70 -12.09
CA LYS A 423 -3.57 13.56 -11.45
C LYS A 423 -4.19 14.46 -10.39
N GLU A 424 -5.40 14.94 -10.61
CA GLU A 424 -6.14 15.79 -9.66
C GLU A 424 -6.41 15.05 -8.35
N VAL A 425 -6.80 13.79 -8.42
CA VAL A 425 -6.99 12.93 -7.25
C VAL A 425 -5.66 12.65 -6.55
N LEU A 426 -4.62 12.29 -7.32
CA LEU A 426 -3.28 12.03 -6.77
C LEU A 426 -2.64 13.26 -6.12
N ASN A 427 -3.01 14.47 -6.54
CA ASN A 427 -2.57 15.69 -5.88
C ASN A 427 -3.05 15.82 -4.43
N CYS A 428 -4.09 15.08 -4.05
CA CYS A 428 -4.61 15.05 -2.67
C CYS A 428 -4.11 13.87 -1.84
N TYR A 429 -3.20 13.04 -2.38
CA TYR A 429 -2.58 11.93 -1.66
C TYR A 429 -1.89 12.42 -0.38
N HIS A 430 -2.24 11.85 0.77
CA HIS A 430 -1.76 12.25 2.11
C HIS A 430 -1.98 13.73 2.44
N ALA A 431 -2.95 14.40 1.83
CA ALA A 431 -3.11 15.84 1.91
C ALA A 431 -4.43 16.28 2.55
N ASN A 432 -4.50 17.55 2.88
CA ASN A 432 -5.68 18.17 3.49
C ASN A 432 -6.91 18.28 2.56
N CYS A 433 -6.83 17.77 1.34
CA CYS A 433 -7.91 17.75 0.37
C CYS A 433 -8.45 16.33 0.05
N ASP A 434 -7.98 15.26 0.71
CA ASP A 434 -8.48 13.90 0.49
C ASP A 434 -9.86 13.69 1.13
N HIS A 435 -10.90 14.12 0.44
CA HIS A 435 -12.28 14.06 0.87
C HIS A 435 -13.17 13.29 -0.12
N ILE A 436 -14.38 12.94 0.33
CA ILE A 436 -15.36 12.15 -0.43
C ILE A 436 -15.72 12.72 -1.80
N ASN A 437 -15.61 14.04 -1.99
CA ASN A 437 -15.88 14.70 -3.27
C ASN A 437 -14.90 14.30 -4.39
N LEU A 438 -13.76 13.70 -4.07
CA LEU A 438 -12.81 13.15 -5.04
C LEU A 438 -13.20 11.75 -5.52
N VAL A 439 -14.09 11.06 -4.81
CA VAL A 439 -14.47 9.68 -5.12
C VAL A 439 -15.56 9.66 -6.19
N ASN A 440 -15.28 8.98 -7.29
CA ASN A 440 -16.29 8.69 -8.30
C ASN A 440 -17.00 7.37 -7.96
N ALA A 441 -18.31 7.43 -7.72
CA ALA A 441 -19.11 6.29 -7.29
C ALA A 441 -19.12 5.13 -8.31
N ASP A 442 -19.11 5.42 -9.61
CA ASP A 442 -19.15 4.38 -10.65
C ASP A 442 -17.76 3.71 -10.80
N GLN A 443 -16.68 4.47 -10.66
CA GLN A 443 -15.32 3.92 -10.62
C GLN A 443 -15.13 3.00 -9.40
N LEU A 444 -15.64 3.40 -8.23
CA LEU A 444 -15.60 2.57 -7.04
C LEU A 444 -16.43 1.28 -7.20
N LYS A 445 -17.60 1.35 -7.86
CA LYS A 445 -18.36 0.14 -8.23
C LYS A 445 -17.56 -0.78 -9.16
N ASN A 446 -16.79 -0.22 -10.10
CA ASN A 446 -15.92 -1.00 -10.98
C ASN A 446 -14.86 -1.75 -10.16
N THR A 447 -14.27 -1.08 -9.17
CA THR A 447 -13.34 -1.74 -8.23
C THR A 447 -14.01 -2.91 -7.51
N VAL A 448 -15.17 -2.69 -6.91
CA VAL A 448 -15.90 -3.76 -6.19
C VAL A 448 -16.23 -4.94 -7.09
N ARG A 449 -16.80 -4.71 -8.27
CA ARG A 449 -17.25 -5.81 -9.14
C ARG A 449 -16.10 -6.64 -9.69
N TYR A 450 -15.03 -6.00 -10.18
CA TYR A 450 -13.89 -6.73 -10.75
C TYR A 450 -13.06 -7.42 -9.66
N ALA A 451 -12.89 -6.78 -8.50
CA ALA A 451 -12.22 -7.40 -7.36
C ALA A 451 -13.02 -8.60 -6.82
N THR A 452 -14.36 -8.51 -6.79
CA THR A 452 -15.23 -9.65 -6.40
C THR A 452 -15.07 -10.83 -7.36
N MET A 453 -15.02 -10.57 -8.67
CA MET A 453 -14.82 -11.62 -9.68
C MET A 453 -13.45 -12.31 -9.54
N LEU A 454 -12.38 -11.54 -9.39
CA LEU A 454 -11.04 -12.07 -9.18
C LEU A 454 -10.96 -12.90 -7.90
N LEU A 455 -11.45 -12.35 -6.79
CA LEU A 455 -11.49 -13.04 -5.49
C LEU A 455 -12.27 -14.34 -5.55
N TYR A 456 -13.46 -14.33 -6.19
CA TYR A 456 -14.26 -15.53 -6.36
C TYR A 456 -13.51 -16.57 -7.20
N ALA A 457 -12.91 -16.19 -8.31
CA ALA A 457 -12.16 -17.11 -9.17
C ALA A 457 -11.00 -17.79 -8.40
N LEU A 458 -10.25 -17.04 -7.61
CA LEU A 458 -9.18 -17.59 -6.77
C LEU A 458 -9.74 -18.52 -5.68
N ALA A 459 -10.80 -18.10 -5.01
CA ALA A 459 -11.34 -18.86 -3.88
C ALA A 459 -12.10 -20.13 -4.32
N ASP A 460 -12.67 -20.16 -5.54
CA ASP A 460 -13.43 -21.28 -6.05
C ASP A 460 -12.67 -22.23 -7.01
N ALA A 461 -11.44 -21.88 -7.40
CA ALA A 461 -10.62 -22.75 -8.24
C ALA A 461 -10.36 -24.11 -7.58
N ASP A 462 -10.37 -25.19 -8.38
CA ASP A 462 -10.02 -26.53 -7.86
C ASP A 462 -8.53 -26.59 -7.49
N ASP A 463 -7.67 -26.00 -8.31
CA ASP A 463 -6.26 -25.80 -7.98
C ASP A 463 -5.82 -24.37 -8.34
N ILE A 464 -4.86 -23.87 -7.58
CA ILE A 464 -4.15 -22.62 -7.85
C ILE A 464 -2.68 -22.99 -8.04
N PRO A 465 -2.07 -22.69 -9.19
CA PRO A 465 -0.73 -23.18 -9.53
C PRO A 465 0.36 -22.65 -8.60
N THR A 466 0.15 -21.45 -8.06
CA THR A 466 1.14 -20.74 -7.23
C THR A 466 1.11 -21.24 -5.80
N ARG A 467 2.28 -21.38 -5.21
CA ARG A 467 2.49 -21.76 -3.80
C ARG A 467 3.37 -20.72 -3.11
N ARG A 468 3.33 -20.74 -1.78
CA ARG A 468 4.27 -19.95 -0.96
C ARG A 468 5.70 -20.35 -1.32
N GLN A 469 6.55 -19.35 -1.47
CA GLN A 469 7.98 -19.52 -1.77
C GLN A 469 8.77 -19.86 -0.50
N THR A 470 9.82 -20.64 -0.66
CA THR A 470 10.85 -20.80 0.37
C THR A 470 11.60 -19.49 0.57
N ASP A 471 12.36 -19.38 1.67
CA ASP A 471 13.12 -18.17 1.97
C ASP A 471 14.12 -17.81 0.85
N THR A 472 14.81 -18.80 0.29
CA THR A 472 15.72 -18.60 -0.85
C THR A 472 14.98 -18.14 -2.10
N GLN A 473 13.86 -18.77 -2.44
CA GLN A 473 13.05 -18.37 -3.59
C GLN A 473 12.50 -16.95 -3.42
N THR A 474 12.09 -16.57 -2.20
CA THR A 474 11.62 -15.21 -1.89
C THR A 474 12.73 -14.19 -2.10
N ARG A 475 13.95 -14.46 -1.61
CA ARG A 475 15.11 -13.61 -1.88
C ARG A 475 15.34 -13.39 -3.38
N ASP A 476 15.41 -14.48 -4.13
CA ASP A 476 15.70 -14.45 -5.57
C ASP A 476 14.60 -13.71 -6.35
N TYR A 477 13.36 -13.93 -5.95
CA TYR A 477 12.21 -13.20 -6.48
C TYR A 477 12.32 -11.69 -6.22
N LEU A 478 12.60 -11.26 -4.98
CA LEU A 478 12.74 -9.84 -4.63
C LEU A 478 13.91 -9.17 -5.38
N VAL A 479 15.03 -9.90 -5.58
CA VAL A 479 16.15 -9.42 -6.42
C VAL A 479 15.70 -9.25 -7.88
N THR A 480 15.00 -10.23 -8.42
CA THR A 480 14.50 -10.19 -9.81
C THR A 480 13.52 -9.04 -10.03
N GLN A 481 12.70 -8.72 -9.03
CA GLN A 481 11.77 -7.60 -9.07
C GLN A 481 12.43 -6.23 -8.78
N GLY A 482 13.75 -6.19 -8.54
CA GLY A 482 14.47 -4.94 -8.26
C GLY A 482 14.19 -4.36 -6.87
N LEU A 483 13.67 -5.15 -5.94
CA LEU A 483 13.23 -4.69 -4.62
C LEU A 483 14.32 -4.77 -3.53
N ARG A 484 15.52 -5.33 -3.84
CA ARG A 484 16.59 -5.45 -2.87
C ARG A 484 17.02 -4.09 -2.29
N THR A 485 17.36 -3.13 -3.15
CA THR A 485 17.87 -1.81 -2.70
C THR A 485 16.84 -1.05 -1.86
N PRO A 486 15.57 -0.91 -2.28
CA PRO A 486 14.55 -0.29 -1.43
C PRO A 486 14.39 -0.95 -0.06
N LEU A 487 14.43 -2.29 -0.01
CA LEU A 487 14.32 -3.04 1.24
C LEU A 487 15.57 -2.88 2.13
N GLN A 488 16.77 -2.72 1.55
CA GLN A 488 17.99 -2.39 2.31
C GLN A 488 17.89 -1.00 2.94
N ILE A 489 17.42 -0.01 2.19
CA ILE A 489 17.21 1.36 2.68
C ILE A 489 16.17 1.37 3.83
N ALA A 490 15.11 0.58 3.70
CA ALA A 490 14.08 0.42 4.73
C ALA A 490 14.54 -0.45 5.93
N ASN A 491 15.73 -1.03 5.89
CA ASN A 491 16.25 -2.00 6.88
C ASN A 491 15.36 -3.26 7.00
N GLU A 492 14.74 -3.68 5.89
CA GLU A 492 13.88 -4.87 5.81
C GLU A 492 14.51 -6.03 5.01
N TRP A 493 15.69 -5.82 4.44
CA TRP A 493 16.45 -6.87 3.76
C TRP A 493 17.13 -7.79 4.76
N ARG A 494 16.58 -8.99 4.97
CA ARG A 494 17.05 -9.93 6.02
C ARG A 494 18.14 -10.90 5.57
N TRP A 495 18.40 -11.00 4.27
CA TRP A 495 19.36 -11.96 3.73
C TRP A 495 20.79 -11.37 3.73
N LYS A 496 21.72 -12.19 4.25
CA LYS A 496 23.16 -11.88 4.17
C LYS A 496 23.65 -12.10 2.74
N GLU A 497 24.69 -11.37 2.37
CA GLU A 497 25.41 -11.56 1.09
C GLU A 497 26.22 -12.85 1.08
#